data_32721b890a1f7070cd21114490f7e48d
#
_entry.id   32721b890a1f7070cd21114490f7e48d
#
_cell.length_a   1.000
_cell.length_b   1.000
_cell.length_c   1.000
_cell.angle_alpha   90.00
_cell.angle_beta   90.00
_cell.angle_gamma   90.00
#
_symmetry.space_group_name_H-M   'P 1'
#
loop_
_entity.id
_entity.type
_entity.pdbx_description
1 polymer ?
#
loop_
_entity_poly.entity_id
_entity_poly.type
_entity_poly.pdbx_seq_one_letter_code
_entity_poly.pdbx_strand_id
1 'polypeptide(L)'
;MNKKALIAMSGGVDSSVAAFLMKEQGYECIGATMKLYQNDDIVINKEHTCCSLDDVEDARAVAHSMGMDHYVMNFKEHFKEQVMDKFVHCYECGITPNPCIDCNRYLKFEYLYKRAQELGMDYVVTGHYAQIAQDAATGRYLLKKAVDLGKDQSYVLYSLTQEQLAHTQFPLGGMPKSETRAIAEAHGFVNAKKHDSQDICFVPDGNYAKFIEQHACRTYPEGDFVDVHGNVLGRHKGIIRYTIGQRKGLGLALKEPMYVMDVDIEKNQVVLGRNKDLFSKRLVADDVNLISIDHIDAPIRVTAKVRYRHTEAPATVNPLPDGKIEVIFDEPQRAITKGQAVALYDGDIVVGGGTICETEKLY
;
A
#
# COMPACT_ATOMS: atom_id res chain seq x y z
N MET A 1 -20.60 -28.52 -6.11
CA MET A 1 -20.22 -28.07 -4.75
C MET A 1 -20.22 -26.55 -4.76
N ASN A 2 -20.74 -25.93 -3.70
CA ASN A 2 -20.65 -24.47 -3.57
C ASN A 2 -19.18 -24.07 -3.41
N LYS A 3 -18.76 -22.99 -4.07
CA LYS A 3 -17.42 -22.42 -3.88
C LYS A 3 -17.28 -21.84 -2.47
N LYS A 4 -16.12 -21.98 -1.85
CA LYS A 4 -15.85 -21.58 -0.47
C LYS A 4 -14.95 -20.35 -0.42
N ALA A 5 -15.25 -19.39 0.46
CA ALA A 5 -14.55 -18.13 0.54
C ALA A 5 -14.18 -17.74 1.99
N LEU A 6 -12.91 -17.41 2.20
CA LEU A 6 -12.40 -16.75 3.41
C LEU A 6 -12.45 -15.24 3.20
N ILE A 7 -13.30 -14.56 3.97
CA ILE A 7 -13.48 -13.12 3.88
C ILE A 7 -12.58 -12.41 4.90
N ALA A 8 -11.62 -11.61 4.43
CA ALA A 8 -10.80 -10.77 5.30
C ALA A 8 -11.62 -9.59 5.83
N MET A 9 -12.07 -9.68 7.07
CA MET A 9 -12.94 -8.70 7.71
C MET A 9 -12.12 -7.83 8.67
N SER A 10 -12.01 -6.54 8.38
CA SER A 10 -11.26 -5.56 9.19
C SER A 10 -12.11 -4.75 10.15
N GLY A 11 -13.42 -5.04 10.27
CA GLY A 11 -14.37 -4.20 11.00
C GLY A 11 -14.80 -2.93 10.25
N GLY A 12 -14.32 -2.71 9.04
CA GLY A 12 -14.72 -1.62 8.16
C GLY A 12 -15.91 -1.99 7.25
N VAL A 13 -16.62 -0.95 6.76
CA VAL A 13 -17.79 -1.11 5.90
C VAL A 13 -17.50 -1.93 4.63
N ASP A 14 -16.34 -1.71 4.02
CA ASP A 14 -15.98 -2.35 2.75
C ASP A 14 -15.88 -3.87 2.88
N SER A 15 -15.18 -4.36 3.91
CA SER A 15 -15.07 -5.79 4.15
C SER A 15 -16.40 -6.45 4.53
N SER A 16 -17.29 -5.71 5.20
CA SER A 16 -18.63 -6.16 5.56
C SER A 16 -19.50 -6.32 4.33
N VAL A 17 -19.50 -5.35 3.42
CA VAL A 17 -20.26 -5.44 2.16
C VAL A 17 -19.67 -6.49 1.23
N ALA A 18 -18.35 -6.64 1.19
CA ALA A 18 -17.71 -7.72 0.43
C ALA A 18 -18.20 -9.10 0.91
N ALA A 19 -18.30 -9.31 2.23
CA ALA A 19 -18.82 -10.55 2.80
C ALA A 19 -20.28 -10.78 2.39
N PHE A 20 -21.12 -9.75 2.47
CA PHE A 20 -22.52 -9.80 2.06
C PHE A 20 -22.67 -10.21 0.60
N LEU A 21 -21.95 -9.54 -0.30
CA LEU A 21 -22.04 -9.80 -1.74
C LEU A 21 -21.62 -11.23 -2.10
N MET A 22 -20.60 -11.77 -1.43
CA MET A 22 -20.17 -13.15 -1.66
C MET A 22 -21.23 -14.16 -1.21
N LYS A 23 -21.92 -13.89 -0.10
CA LYS A 23 -23.03 -14.74 0.36
C LYS A 23 -24.22 -14.68 -0.60
N GLU A 24 -24.62 -13.50 -1.09
CA GLU A 24 -25.67 -13.34 -2.08
C GLU A 24 -25.36 -14.09 -3.39
N GLN A 25 -24.07 -14.17 -3.75
CA GLN A 25 -23.60 -14.97 -4.89
C GLN A 25 -23.59 -16.49 -4.62
N GLY A 26 -23.98 -16.94 -3.43
CA GLY A 26 -24.11 -18.35 -3.08
C GLY A 26 -22.81 -19.03 -2.64
N TYR A 27 -21.78 -18.27 -2.25
CA TYR A 27 -20.57 -18.84 -1.67
C TYR A 27 -20.80 -19.31 -0.23
N GLU A 28 -20.14 -20.40 0.15
CA GLU A 28 -19.98 -20.80 1.55
C GLU A 28 -18.85 -19.94 2.15
N CYS A 29 -19.22 -19.01 3.03
CA CYS A 29 -18.30 -17.99 3.53
C CYS A 29 -17.96 -18.16 5.01
N ILE A 30 -16.71 -17.95 5.38
CA ILE A 30 -16.26 -17.71 6.75
C ILE A 30 -15.55 -16.35 6.84
N GLY A 31 -15.73 -15.64 7.95
CA GLY A 31 -15.06 -14.37 8.23
C GLY A 31 -13.75 -14.59 8.97
N ALA A 32 -12.73 -13.80 8.65
CA ALA A 32 -11.46 -13.80 9.36
C ALA A 32 -10.97 -12.37 9.62
N THR A 33 -10.72 -12.03 10.88
CA THR A 33 -9.99 -10.82 11.25
C THR A 33 -8.55 -11.16 11.57
N MET A 34 -7.61 -10.52 10.88
CA MET A 34 -6.19 -10.67 11.16
C MET A 34 -5.80 -9.79 12.35
N LYS A 35 -5.33 -10.39 13.44
CA LYS A 35 -4.72 -9.64 14.55
C LYS A 35 -3.27 -9.34 14.18
N LEU A 36 -3.00 -8.09 13.79
CA LEU A 36 -1.72 -7.66 13.23
C LEU A 36 -0.73 -7.17 14.30
N TYR A 37 -1.20 -6.56 15.41
CA TYR A 37 -0.40 -6.02 16.50
C TYR A 37 -1.21 -6.00 17.80
N GLN A 38 -0.56 -5.67 18.92
CA GLN A 38 -1.23 -5.33 20.19
C GLN A 38 -1.17 -3.81 20.38
N ASN A 39 -2.08 -3.27 21.19
CA ASN A 39 -2.08 -1.82 21.52
C ASN A 39 -0.78 -1.39 22.22
N ASP A 40 -0.10 -2.31 22.92
CA ASP A 40 1.18 -2.06 23.55
C ASP A 40 2.34 -1.97 22.55
N ASP A 41 2.21 -2.59 21.36
CA ASP A 41 3.21 -2.53 20.28
C ASP A 41 3.19 -1.17 19.55
N ILE A 42 2.05 -0.46 19.66
CA ILE A 42 1.82 0.87 19.09
C ILE A 42 1.34 1.77 20.23
N VAL A 43 2.22 2.61 20.75
CA VAL A 43 1.96 3.47 21.92
C VAL A 43 0.91 4.54 21.58
N ILE A 44 -0.37 4.19 21.64
CA ILE A 44 -1.48 5.11 21.34
C ILE A 44 -2.66 4.90 22.26
N ASN A 45 -3.27 6.04 22.65
CA ASN A 45 -4.56 6.08 23.32
C ASN A 45 -5.67 5.44 22.49
N LYS A 46 -6.52 4.71 23.12
CA LYS A 46 -7.45 3.63 22.76
C LYS A 46 -8.47 3.83 21.61
N GLU A 47 -8.47 4.88 20.80
CA GLU A 47 -9.69 5.20 20.05
C GLU A 47 -9.71 4.95 18.54
N HIS A 48 -8.61 4.71 17.80
CA HIS A 48 -8.66 4.64 16.32
C HIS A 48 -7.61 3.72 15.66
N THR A 49 -7.57 2.44 16.00
CA THR A 49 -6.67 1.49 15.30
C THR A 49 -7.46 0.42 14.55
N CYS A 50 -7.10 0.10 13.30
CA CYS A 50 -7.77 -0.90 12.44
C CYS A 50 -7.77 -2.35 12.98
N CYS A 51 -7.29 -2.61 14.18
CA CYS A 51 -7.30 -3.88 14.88
C CYS A 51 -7.69 -3.69 16.36
N SER A 52 -8.49 -2.66 16.66
CA SER A 52 -9.05 -2.46 17.99
C SER A 52 -10.00 -3.63 18.34
N LEU A 53 -10.26 -3.84 19.62
CA LEU A 53 -11.29 -4.80 20.05
C LEU A 53 -12.64 -4.47 19.41
N ASP A 54 -12.95 -3.17 19.27
CA ASP A 54 -14.19 -2.69 18.65
C ASP A 54 -14.27 -3.10 17.16
N ASP A 55 -13.17 -3.05 16.40
CA ASP A 55 -13.14 -3.51 15.00
C ASP A 55 -13.39 -5.02 14.88
N VAL A 56 -12.83 -5.80 15.79
CA VAL A 56 -13.07 -7.25 15.85
C VAL A 56 -14.52 -7.53 16.21
N GLU A 57 -15.09 -6.80 17.17
CA GLU A 57 -16.51 -6.95 17.55
C GLU A 57 -17.45 -6.51 16.42
N ASP A 58 -17.15 -5.41 15.71
CA ASP A 58 -17.91 -4.98 14.54
C ASP A 58 -17.88 -6.05 13.44
N ALA A 59 -16.69 -6.59 13.12
CA ALA A 59 -16.55 -7.66 12.14
C ALA A 59 -17.35 -8.92 12.53
N ARG A 60 -17.28 -9.30 13.81
CA ARG A 60 -18.01 -10.45 14.35
C ARG A 60 -19.52 -10.23 14.31
N ALA A 61 -20.00 -9.06 14.73
CA ALA A 61 -21.40 -8.72 14.72
C ALA A 61 -22.00 -8.78 13.30
N VAL A 62 -21.28 -8.22 12.32
CA VAL A 62 -21.70 -8.27 10.91
C VAL A 62 -21.69 -9.72 10.40
N ALA A 63 -20.63 -10.50 10.66
CA ALA A 63 -20.58 -11.91 10.25
C ALA A 63 -21.75 -12.71 10.83
N HIS A 64 -22.02 -12.57 12.13
CA HIS A 64 -23.13 -13.24 12.81
C HIS A 64 -24.50 -12.82 12.26
N SER A 65 -24.71 -11.54 11.93
CA SER A 65 -25.97 -11.07 11.33
C SER A 65 -26.28 -11.75 9.99
N MET A 66 -25.24 -12.22 9.31
CA MET A 66 -25.32 -12.98 8.05
C MET A 66 -25.28 -14.50 8.25
N GLY A 67 -25.25 -15.00 9.49
CA GLY A 67 -25.10 -16.43 9.79
C GLY A 67 -23.77 -17.01 9.30
N MET A 68 -22.68 -16.23 9.41
CA MET A 68 -21.32 -16.66 9.08
C MET A 68 -20.50 -16.89 10.33
N ASP A 69 -19.70 -17.95 10.35
CA ASP A 69 -18.66 -18.12 11.36
C ASP A 69 -17.57 -17.05 11.18
N HIS A 70 -17.00 -16.58 12.31
CA HIS A 70 -15.96 -15.56 12.31
C HIS A 70 -14.82 -15.97 13.24
N TYR A 71 -13.60 -15.89 12.72
CA TYR A 71 -12.37 -16.27 13.41
C TYR A 71 -11.42 -15.08 13.52
N VAL A 72 -10.67 -15.01 14.63
CA VAL A 72 -9.55 -14.08 14.80
C VAL A 72 -8.26 -14.87 14.64
N MET A 73 -7.49 -14.51 13.63
CA MET A 73 -6.23 -15.17 13.30
C MET A 73 -5.04 -14.31 13.72
N ASN A 74 -4.07 -14.92 14.42
CA ASN A 74 -2.89 -14.23 14.91
C ASN A 74 -1.82 -14.12 13.82
N PHE A 75 -1.55 -12.92 13.35
CA PHE A 75 -0.53 -12.60 12.35
C PHE A 75 0.54 -11.60 12.89
N LYS A 76 0.63 -11.42 14.21
CA LYS A 76 1.48 -10.37 14.82
C LYS A 76 2.96 -10.51 14.46
N GLU A 77 3.52 -11.72 14.56
CA GLU A 77 4.93 -11.95 14.26
C GLU A 77 5.24 -11.66 12.80
N HIS A 78 4.43 -12.20 11.89
CA HIS A 78 4.59 -11.93 10.45
C HIS A 78 4.42 -10.44 10.11
N PHE A 79 3.45 -9.75 10.74
CA PHE A 79 3.26 -8.33 10.52
C PHE A 79 4.44 -7.51 11.04
N LYS A 80 4.96 -7.87 12.21
CA LYS A 80 6.14 -7.24 12.76
C LYS A 80 7.33 -7.37 11.80
N GLU A 81 7.67 -8.59 11.39
CA GLU A 81 8.84 -8.85 10.55
C GLU A 81 8.70 -8.25 9.14
N GLN A 82 7.59 -8.52 8.46
CA GLN A 82 7.42 -8.21 7.03
C GLN A 82 6.98 -6.77 6.77
N VAL A 83 6.39 -6.10 7.78
CA VAL A 83 5.84 -4.75 7.59
C VAL A 83 6.50 -3.74 8.52
N MET A 84 6.46 -3.96 9.85
CA MET A 84 6.91 -2.94 10.80
C MET A 84 8.45 -2.83 10.83
N ASP A 85 9.16 -3.94 10.93
CA ASP A 85 10.63 -3.96 10.96
C ASP A 85 11.20 -3.47 9.61
N LYS A 86 10.61 -3.88 8.49
CA LYS A 86 10.96 -3.37 7.15
C LYS A 86 10.72 -1.87 7.03
N PHE A 87 9.59 -1.38 7.54
CA PHE A 87 9.26 0.04 7.55
C PHE A 87 10.33 0.86 8.30
N VAL A 88 10.70 0.42 9.50
CA VAL A 88 11.74 1.06 10.30
C VAL A 88 13.08 1.04 9.58
N HIS A 89 13.52 -0.13 9.10
CA HIS A 89 14.78 -0.30 8.38
C HIS A 89 14.86 0.61 7.14
N CYS A 90 13.80 0.70 6.36
CA CYS A 90 13.77 1.58 5.19
C CYS A 90 14.02 3.05 5.55
N TYR A 91 13.35 3.57 6.58
CA TYR A 91 13.59 4.95 7.02
C TYR A 91 14.99 5.17 7.57
N GLU A 92 15.57 4.18 8.24
CA GLU A 92 16.96 4.20 8.67
C GLU A 92 17.95 4.24 7.51
N CYS A 93 17.56 3.65 6.38
CA CYS A 93 18.30 3.71 5.11
C CYS A 93 17.94 4.93 4.23
N GLY A 94 17.21 5.93 4.73
CA GLY A 94 16.78 7.11 3.95
C GLY A 94 15.80 6.78 2.81
N ILE A 95 15.16 5.62 2.89
CA ILE A 95 14.21 5.11 1.91
C ILE A 95 12.79 5.28 2.48
N THR A 96 11.82 5.63 1.63
CA THR A 96 10.43 5.80 2.06
C THR A 96 9.57 4.62 1.58
N PRO A 97 9.27 3.63 2.44
CA PRO A 97 8.51 2.44 2.05
C PRO A 97 7.01 2.72 1.88
N ASN A 98 6.31 1.77 1.27
CA ASN A 98 4.85 1.71 1.30
C ASN A 98 4.39 0.43 2.04
N PRO A 99 4.13 0.50 3.35
CA PRO A 99 3.82 -0.67 4.16
C PRO A 99 2.48 -1.33 3.78
N CYS A 100 1.58 -0.63 3.09
CA CYS A 100 0.33 -1.22 2.60
C CYS A 100 0.59 -2.25 1.49
N ILE A 101 1.60 -2.03 0.64
CA ILE A 101 2.01 -3.01 -0.38
C ILE A 101 2.55 -4.26 0.29
N ASP A 102 3.45 -4.11 1.27
CA ASP A 102 4.01 -5.24 2.04
C ASP A 102 2.90 -6.01 2.79
N CYS A 103 1.96 -5.31 3.42
CA CYS A 103 0.82 -5.93 4.08
C CYS A 103 -0.06 -6.72 3.10
N ASN A 104 -0.35 -6.18 1.92
CA ASN A 104 -1.11 -6.92 0.90
C ASN A 104 -0.32 -8.14 0.43
N ARG A 105 0.94 -7.96 0.02
CA ARG A 105 1.79 -9.02 -0.53
C ARG A 105 1.96 -10.18 0.45
N TYR A 106 2.45 -9.90 1.65
CA TYR A 106 2.86 -10.94 2.60
C TYR A 106 1.71 -11.41 3.49
N LEU A 107 0.91 -10.48 4.07
CA LEU A 107 -0.09 -10.90 5.06
C LEU A 107 -1.40 -11.37 4.43
N LYS A 108 -1.99 -10.57 3.51
CA LYS A 108 -3.31 -10.87 2.96
C LYS A 108 -3.27 -11.93 1.86
N PHE A 109 -2.32 -11.81 0.93
CA PHE A 109 -2.31 -12.66 -0.27
C PHE A 109 -1.23 -13.76 -0.26
N GLU A 110 -0.42 -13.85 0.81
CA GLU A 110 0.46 -14.98 1.05
C GLU A 110 0.03 -15.75 2.31
N TYR A 111 0.18 -15.18 3.52
CA TYR A 111 -0.14 -15.90 4.77
C TYR A 111 -1.63 -16.19 4.93
N LEU A 112 -2.53 -15.23 4.69
CA LEU A 112 -3.97 -15.48 4.80
C LEU A 112 -4.45 -16.42 3.70
N TYR A 113 -3.88 -16.34 2.49
CA TYR A 113 -4.17 -17.29 1.41
C TYR A 113 -3.75 -18.70 1.79
N LYS A 114 -2.55 -18.90 2.36
CA LYS A 114 -2.10 -20.19 2.86
C LYS A 114 -3.05 -20.75 3.94
N ARG A 115 -3.52 -19.89 4.85
CA ARG A 115 -4.51 -20.31 5.86
C ARG A 115 -5.86 -20.67 5.23
N ALA A 116 -6.27 -19.95 4.19
CA ALA A 116 -7.48 -20.28 3.43
C ALA A 116 -7.37 -21.67 2.79
N GLN A 117 -6.25 -21.99 2.16
CA GLN A 117 -5.99 -23.33 1.60
C GLN A 117 -6.03 -24.42 2.66
N GLU A 118 -5.40 -24.23 3.84
CA GLU A 118 -5.42 -25.17 4.97
C GLU A 118 -6.84 -25.43 5.50
N LEU A 119 -7.73 -24.43 5.39
CA LEU A 119 -9.15 -24.53 5.76
C LEU A 119 -10.04 -25.05 4.62
N GLY A 120 -9.47 -25.42 3.49
CA GLY A 120 -10.21 -25.90 2.32
C GLY A 120 -11.08 -24.83 1.66
N MET A 121 -10.68 -23.56 1.73
CA MET A 121 -11.33 -22.43 1.04
C MET A 121 -10.74 -22.25 -0.36
N ASP A 122 -11.59 -21.97 -1.33
CA ASP A 122 -11.19 -21.77 -2.72
C ASP A 122 -10.67 -20.35 -2.96
N TYR A 123 -11.18 -19.36 -2.21
CA TYR A 123 -10.90 -17.94 -2.42
C TYR A 123 -10.59 -17.19 -1.12
N VAL A 124 -9.68 -16.22 -1.22
CA VAL A 124 -9.56 -15.10 -0.27
C VAL A 124 -10.33 -13.91 -0.84
N VAL A 125 -11.15 -13.29 -0.03
CA VAL A 125 -11.98 -12.13 -0.41
C VAL A 125 -11.62 -10.95 0.46
N THR A 126 -11.49 -9.78 -0.15
CA THR A 126 -11.23 -8.54 0.58
C THR A 126 -12.10 -7.41 0.07
N GLY A 127 -12.25 -6.36 0.87
CA GLY A 127 -12.96 -5.13 0.51
C GLY A 127 -12.14 -4.16 -0.35
N HIS A 128 -11.15 -4.64 -1.13
CA HIS A 128 -10.41 -3.75 -2.03
C HIS A 128 -11.23 -3.33 -3.24
N TYR A 129 -11.04 -2.08 -3.66
CA TYR A 129 -11.56 -1.53 -4.90
C TYR A 129 -10.55 -1.79 -6.03
N ALA A 130 -10.68 -2.93 -6.66
CA ALA A 130 -9.98 -3.37 -7.86
C ALA A 130 -10.81 -4.46 -8.53
N GLN A 131 -10.52 -4.82 -9.77
CA GLN A 131 -11.22 -5.88 -10.47
C GLN A 131 -10.25 -6.97 -10.89
N ILE A 132 -10.73 -8.22 -10.92
CA ILE A 132 -10.01 -9.35 -11.49
C ILE A 132 -10.82 -9.87 -12.67
N ALA A 133 -10.15 -10.06 -13.79
CA ALA A 133 -10.72 -10.70 -14.99
C ALA A 133 -9.76 -11.78 -15.48
N GLN A 134 -10.23 -12.69 -16.33
CA GLN A 134 -9.38 -13.64 -17.01
C GLN A 134 -9.38 -13.29 -18.50
N ASP A 135 -8.19 -13.15 -19.07
CA ASP A 135 -8.02 -12.97 -20.52
C ASP A 135 -8.33 -14.29 -21.22
N ALA A 136 -9.33 -14.29 -22.09
CA ALA A 136 -9.77 -15.47 -22.79
C ALA A 136 -8.74 -16.00 -23.82
N ALA A 137 -7.85 -15.13 -24.33
CA ALA A 137 -6.85 -15.51 -25.32
C ALA A 137 -5.61 -16.17 -24.68
N THR A 138 -5.16 -15.65 -23.55
CA THR A 138 -3.94 -16.11 -22.89
C THR A 138 -4.22 -17.00 -21.67
N GLY A 139 -5.43 -16.95 -21.12
CA GLY A 139 -5.81 -17.61 -19.89
C GLY A 139 -5.28 -16.90 -18.63
N ARG A 140 -4.52 -15.80 -18.76
CA ARG A 140 -3.95 -15.05 -17.64
C ARG A 140 -5.01 -14.32 -16.85
N TYR A 141 -4.81 -14.25 -15.56
CA TYR A 141 -5.60 -13.35 -14.70
C TYR A 141 -5.07 -11.92 -14.82
N LEU A 142 -5.98 -10.99 -15.01
CA LEU A 142 -5.72 -9.56 -15.14
C LEU A 142 -6.20 -8.85 -13.88
N LEU A 143 -5.36 -8.01 -13.31
CA LEU A 143 -5.76 -7.03 -12.30
C LEU A 143 -6.13 -5.74 -13.03
N LYS A 144 -7.30 -5.18 -12.70
CA LYS A 144 -7.81 -3.97 -13.33
C LYS A 144 -8.18 -2.93 -12.28
N LYS A 145 -8.15 -1.66 -12.69
CA LYS A 145 -8.65 -0.56 -11.87
C LYS A 145 -10.11 -0.77 -11.46
N ALA A 146 -10.49 -0.19 -10.34
CA ALA A 146 -11.89 -0.13 -9.94
C ALA A 146 -12.70 0.78 -10.87
N VAL A 147 -14.01 0.57 -10.92
CA VAL A 147 -14.95 1.49 -11.59
C VAL A 147 -14.94 2.87 -10.93
N ASP A 148 -14.89 2.93 -9.59
CA ASP A 148 -14.66 4.16 -8.84
C ASP A 148 -13.16 4.50 -8.79
N LEU A 149 -12.69 5.28 -9.76
CA LEU A 149 -11.28 5.70 -9.84
C LEU A 149 -10.82 6.51 -8.62
N GLY A 150 -11.75 7.17 -7.90
CA GLY A 150 -11.45 7.89 -6.66
C GLY A 150 -11.13 6.97 -5.49
N LYS A 151 -11.51 5.69 -5.60
CA LYS A 151 -11.26 4.64 -4.61
C LYS A 151 -10.35 3.52 -5.10
N ASP A 152 -9.87 3.61 -6.35
CA ASP A 152 -9.01 2.59 -6.95
C ASP A 152 -7.80 2.24 -6.08
N GLN A 153 -7.63 0.95 -5.82
CA GLN A 153 -6.55 0.40 -5.01
C GLN A 153 -5.63 -0.55 -5.80
N SER A 154 -5.76 -0.57 -7.11
CA SER A 154 -4.91 -1.41 -7.97
C SER A 154 -3.41 -1.16 -7.79
N TYR A 155 -3.03 0.09 -7.46
CA TYR A 155 -1.64 0.47 -7.16
C TYR A 155 -1.01 -0.36 -6.03
N VAL A 156 -1.74 -0.64 -4.94
CA VAL A 156 -1.19 -1.40 -3.80
C VAL A 156 -1.34 -2.92 -3.97
N LEU A 157 -1.84 -3.37 -5.11
CA LEU A 157 -2.09 -4.76 -5.45
C LEU A 157 -1.21 -5.27 -6.61
N TYR A 158 -0.34 -4.42 -7.18
CA TYR A 158 0.49 -4.78 -8.34
C TYR A 158 1.39 -5.99 -8.09
N SER A 159 1.68 -6.30 -6.85
CA SER A 159 2.58 -7.41 -6.46
C SER A 159 1.89 -8.78 -6.40
N LEU A 160 0.60 -8.86 -6.73
CA LEU A 160 -0.12 -10.14 -6.75
C LEU A 160 0.36 -11.03 -7.90
N THR A 161 0.61 -12.30 -7.58
CA THR A 161 0.98 -13.33 -8.57
C THR A 161 -0.25 -13.85 -9.30
N GLN A 162 -0.03 -14.57 -10.41
CA GLN A 162 -1.11 -15.24 -11.16
C GLN A 162 -1.88 -16.24 -10.30
N GLU A 163 -1.18 -17.00 -9.45
CA GLU A 163 -1.82 -17.93 -8.52
C GLU A 163 -2.69 -17.19 -7.50
N GLN A 164 -2.18 -16.12 -6.91
CA GLN A 164 -2.94 -15.29 -5.95
C GLN A 164 -4.17 -14.66 -6.60
N LEU A 165 -4.06 -14.15 -7.83
CA LEU A 165 -5.19 -13.59 -8.57
C LEU A 165 -6.25 -14.65 -8.87
N ALA A 166 -5.86 -15.88 -9.24
CA ALA A 166 -6.76 -16.99 -9.50
C ALA A 166 -7.65 -17.35 -8.28
N HIS A 167 -7.13 -17.12 -7.08
CA HIS A 167 -7.78 -17.47 -5.81
C HIS A 167 -8.22 -16.24 -4.99
N THR A 168 -8.37 -15.08 -5.62
CA THR A 168 -8.79 -13.83 -4.97
C THR A 168 -10.07 -13.29 -5.60
N GLN A 169 -10.94 -12.67 -4.77
CA GLN A 169 -12.12 -11.95 -5.24
C GLN A 169 -12.16 -10.55 -4.63
N PHE A 170 -12.48 -9.56 -5.47
CA PHE A 170 -12.69 -8.16 -5.09
C PHE A 170 -14.11 -7.73 -5.45
N PRO A 171 -15.13 -8.08 -4.64
CA PRO A 171 -16.53 -7.85 -5.01
C PRO A 171 -16.91 -6.38 -5.17
N LEU A 172 -16.11 -5.45 -4.59
CA LEU A 172 -16.39 -4.02 -4.62
C LEU A 172 -15.81 -3.31 -5.84
N GLY A 173 -14.94 -3.97 -6.61
CA GLY A 173 -14.26 -3.34 -7.74
C GLY A 173 -15.16 -2.85 -8.86
N GLY A 174 -16.34 -3.47 -9.01
CA GLY A 174 -17.34 -3.16 -10.05
C GLY A 174 -18.37 -2.10 -9.64
N MET A 175 -18.26 -1.47 -8.45
CA MET A 175 -19.27 -0.53 -7.95
C MET A 175 -18.65 0.73 -7.34
N PRO A 176 -19.38 1.87 -7.34
CA PRO A 176 -18.94 3.08 -6.66
C PRO A 176 -19.07 2.94 -5.13
N LYS A 177 -18.25 3.67 -4.39
CA LYS A 177 -18.25 3.69 -2.92
C LYS A 177 -19.61 4.07 -2.32
N SER A 178 -20.36 4.94 -2.98
CA SER A 178 -21.71 5.32 -2.55
C SER A 178 -22.67 4.12 -2.50
N GLU A 179 -22.59 3.22 -3.47
CA GLU A 179 -23.37 2.00 -3.50
C GLU A 179 -22.99 1.03 -2.38
N THR A 180 -21.68 0.86 -2.12
CA THR A 180 -21.20 0.08 -0.97
C THR A 180 -21.79 0.60 0.35
N ARG A 181 -21.83 1.92 0.56
CA ARG A 181 -22.46 2.50 1.75
C ARG A 181 -23.96 2.29 1.81
N ALA A 182 -24.66 2.45 0.68
CA ALA A 182 -26.10 2.21 0.59
C ALA A 182 -26.47 0.76 0.94
N ILE A 183 -25.68 -0.21 0.47
CA ILE A 183 -25.86 -1.63 0.83
C ILE A 183 -25.68 -1.83 2.35
N ALA A 184 -24.61 -1.28 2.94
CA ALA A 184 -24.36 -1.41 4.37
C ALA A 184 -25.49 -0.81 5.23
N GLU A 185 -26.02 0.35 4.83
CA GLU A 185 -27.13 1.01 5.51
C GLU A 185 -28.45 0.23 5.36
N ALA A 186 -28.74 -0.25 4.16
CA ALA A 186 -29.97 -1.04 3.87
C ALA A 186 -30.01 -2.34 4.67
N HIS A 187 -28.86 -2.95 4.94
CA HIS A 187 -28.75 -4.19 5.73
C HIS A 187 -28.47 -3.94 7.23
N GLY A 188 -28.46 -2.67 7.68
CA GLY A 188 -28.33 -2.31 9.08
C GLY A 188 -26.98 -2.70 9.71
N PHE A 189 -25.88 -2.71 8.94
CA PHE A 189 -24.58 -3.06 9.48
C PHE A 189 -24.11 -2.02 10.51
N VAL A 190 -23.63 -2.50 11.66
CA VAL A 190 -23.24 -1.64 12.79
C VAL A 190 -22.15 -0.61 12.41
N ASN A 191 -21.33 -0.94 11.42
CA ASN A 191 -20.23 -0.13 10.90
C ASN A 191 -20.57 0.67 9.62
N ALA A 192 -21.85 0.73 9.19
CA ALA A 192 -22.24 1.40 7.94
C ALA A 192 -21.81 2.87 7.86
N LYS A 193 -21.78 3.58 9.01
CA LYS A 193 -21.38 4.99 9.11
C LYS A 193 -19.90 5.21 9.47
N LYS A 194 -19.13 4.13 9.60
CA LYS A 194 -17.71 4.22 9.95
C LYS A 194 -16.92 4.91 8.86
N HIS A 195 -15.98 5.78 9.25
CA HIS A 195 -15.08 6.45 8.31
C HIS A 195 -14.06 5.47 7.74
N ASP A 196 -13.65 5.72 6.47
CA ASP A 196 -12.57 4.95 5.84
C ASP A 196 -11.24 5.22 6.54
N SER A 197 -10.45 4.18 6.78
CA SER A 197 -9.06 4.35 7.25
C SER A 197 -8.23 5.04 6.16
N GLN A 198 -7.57 6.16 6.51
CA GLN A 198 -6.80 6.95 5.54
C GLN A 198 -5.29 6.89 5.76
N ASP A 199 -4.84 6.46 6.93
CA ASP A 199 -3.45 6.47 7.37
C ASP A 199 -2.87 5.05 7.50
N ILE A 200 -1.57 4.97 7.74
CA ILE A 200 -0.88 3.71 8.05
C ILE A 200 -1.47 3.16 9.35
N CYS A 201 -2.02 1.96 9.31
CA CYS A 201 -2.82 1.38 10.40
C CYS A 201 -2.08 1.28 11.75
N PHE A 202 -0.75 1.14 11.74
CA PHE A 202 0.09 1.09 12.94
C PHE A 202 0.74 2.46 13.29
N VAL A 203 0.40 3.53 12.56
CA VAL A 203 0.81 4.91 12.83
C VAL A 203 -0.42 5.84 12.77
N PRO A 204 -1.44 5.59 13.61
CA PRO A 204 -2.73 6.26 13.49
C PRO A 204 -2.70 7.75 13.84
N ASP A 205 -1.69 8.23 14.59
CA ASP A 205 -1.46 9.66 14.86
C ASP A 205 -0.67 10.37 13.75
N GLY A 206 -0.30 9.65 12.67
CA GLY A 206 0.50 10.17 11.57
C GLY A 206 1.96 10.47 11.94
N ASN A 207 2.39 10.21 13.18
CA ASN A 207 3.75 10.47 13.66
C ASN A 207 4.66 9.25 13.50
N TYR A 208 4.98 8.93 12.25
CA TYR A 208 5.83 7.77 11.94
C TYR A 208 7.21 7.82 12.59
N ALA A 209 7.78 9.01 12.80
CA ALA A 209 9.07 9.16 13.45
C ALA A 209 9.04 8.70 14.92
N LYS A 210 7.97 9.05 15.65
CA LYS A 210 7.74 8.57 17.01
C LYS A 210 7.59 7.05 17.04
N PHE A 211 6.83 6.48 16.10
CA PHE A 211 6.70 5.04 15.97
C PHE A 211 8.07 4.37 15.74
N ILE A 212 8.89 4.91 14.81
CA ILE A 212 10.22 4.37 14.51
C ILE A 212 11.12 4.40 15.74
N GLU A 213 11.18 5.53 16.47
CA GLU A 213 11.99 5.66 17.68
C GLU A 213 11.59 4.65 18.76
N GLN A 214 10.30 4.43 18.93
CA GLN A 214 9.76 3.49 19.92
C GLN A 214 9.99 2.04 19.52
N HIS A 215 9.70 1.69 18.26
CA HIS A 215 9.88 0.33 17.75
C HIS A 215 11.35 -0.10 17.72
N ALA A 216 12.25 0.80 17.31
CA ALA A 216 13.70 0.57 17.32
C ALA A 216 14.35 0.71 18.70
N CYS A 217 13.60 1.18 19.73
CA CYS A 217 14.12 1.46 21.07
C CYS A 217 15.37 2.37 21.06
N ARG A 218 15.43 3.35 20.14
CA ARG A 218 16.56 4.27 20.00
C ARG A 218 16.14 5.65 19.51
N THR A 219 16.98 6.65 19.75
CA THR A 219 16.86 8.00 19.23
C THR A 219 17.83 8.19 18.06
N TYR A 220 17.49 9.13 17.17
CA TYR A 220 18.29 9.44 16.00
C TYR A 220 18.95 10.82 16.18
N PRO A 221 20.27 10.95 15.95
CA PRO A 221 20.98 12.19 16.23
C PRO A 221 20.52 13.34 15.34
N GLU A 222 20.57 14.54 15.89
CA GLU A 222 20.43 15.76 15.11
C GLU A 222 21.57 15.86 14.09
N GLY A 223 21.27 16.45 12.93
CA GLY A 223 22.24 16.69 11.86
C GLY A 223 21.93 17.99 11.15
N ASP A 224 22.53 18.19 9.98
CA ASP A 224 22.42 19.44 9.24
C ASP A 224 21.40 19.34 8.09
N PHE A 225 20.55 20.38 7.98
CA PHE A 225 19.96 20.70 6.71
C PHE A 225 21.01 21.42 5.85
N VAL A 226 21.17 20.94 4.63
CA VAL A 226 22.08 21.56 3.65
C VAL A 226 21.32 21.89 2.36
N ASP A 227 21.80 22.88 1.61
CA ASP A 227 21.32 23.09 0.25
C ASP A 227 22.03 22.13 -0.74
N VAL A 228 21.63 22.17 -2.01
CA VAL A 228 22.21 21.35 -3.09
C VAL A 228 23.71 21.63 -3.34
N HIS A 229 24.27 22.69 -2.77
CA HIS A 229 25.70 23.04 -2.83
C HIS A 229 26.45 22.66 -1.57
N GLY A 230 25.78 22.08 -0.57
CA GLY A 230 26.36 21.68 0.71
C GLY A 230 26.43 22.80 1.77
N ASN A 231 25.85 23.98 1.52
CA ASN A 231 25.77 25.04 2.51
C ASN A 231 24.79 24.69 3.62
N VAL A 232 25.18 24.84 4.88
CA VAL A 232 24.33 24.54 6.04
C VAL A 232 23.23 25.59 6.16
N LEU A 233 21.99 25.13 6.22
CA LEU A 233 20.77 25.94 6.38
C LEU A 233 20.19 25.93 7.79
N GLY A 234 20.58 24.95 8.60
CA GLY A 234 20.13 24.79 9.98
C GLY A 234 20.28 23.36 10.47
N ARG A 235 19.60 23.02 11.59
CA ARG A 235 19.69 21.69 12.22
C ARG A 235 18.38 20.93 12.10
N HIS A 236 18.44 19.64 11.78
CA HIS A 236 17.31 18.73 11.79
C HIS A 236 17.28 17.83 13.04
N LYS A 237 16.09 17.29 13.36
CA LYS A 237 15.84 16.49 14.56
C LYS A 237 15.92 14.97 14.35
N GLY A 238 16.84 14.52 13.52
CA GLY A 238 17.00 13.11 13.11
C GLY A 238 16.47 12.84 11.72
N ILE A 239 17.26 12.14 10.89
CA ILE A 239 17.01 11.91 9.45
C ILE A 239 15.70 11.16 9.17
N ILE A 240 15.26 10.29 10.09
CA ILE A 240 14.05 9.49 9.97
C ILE A 240 12.75 10.33 9.88
N ARG A 241 12.82 11.63 10.15
CA ARG A 241 11.67 12.54 10.17
C ARG A 241 11.36 13.18 8.82
N TYR A 242 12.15 12.87 7.80
CA TYR A 242 12.12 13.58 6.52
C TYR A 242 11.93 12.63 5.34
N THR A 243 11.03 13.03 4.44
CA THR A 243 10.68 12.27 3.24
C THR A 243 10.85 13.15 2.01
N ILE A 244 11.30 12.59 0.90
CA ILE A 244 11.48 13.32 -0.37
C ILE A 244 10.21 14.05 -0.77
N GLY A 245 10.34 15.34 -1.11
CA GLY A 245 9.23 16.22 -1.47
C GLY A 245 8.52 16.88 -0.29
N GLN A 246 8.92 16.58 0.96
CA GLN A 246 8.37 17.21 2.16
C GLN A 246 8.73 18.70 2.21
N ARG A 247 7.73 19.55 2.51
CA ARG A 247 7.89 21.00 2.72
C ARG A 247 7.60 21.42 4.15
N LYS A 248 6.56 20.83 4.76
CA LYS A 248 6.11 21.21 6.10
C LYS A 248 6.92 20.46 7.16
N GLY A 249 7.04 21.05 8.35
CA GLY A 249 7.69 20.38 9.50
C GLY A 249 9.22 20.41 9.48
N LEU A 250 9.85 21.22 8.59
CA LEU A 250 11.31 21.38 8.56
C LEU A 250 11.83 22.18 9.78
N GLY A 251 11.00 23.04 10.37
CA GLY A 251 11.40 23.87 11.52
C GLY A 251 12.39 24.99 11.18
N LEU A 252 12.50 25.36 9.89
CA LEU A 252 13.41 26.39 9.39
C LEU A 252 12.64 27.64 8.94
N ALA A 253 13.20 28.82 9.25
CA ALA A 253 12.75 30.10 8.70
C ALA A 253 13.60 30.42 7.45
N LEU A 254 13.10 30.01 6.27
CA LEU A 254 13.78 30.16 5.00
C LEU A 254 13.16 31.32 4.18
N LYS A 255 13.98 31.98 3.36
CA LYS A 255 13.54 33.09 2.50
C LYS A 255 12.57 32.65 1.40
N GLU A 256 12.67 31.42 0.96
CA GLU A 256 11.81 30.81 -0.06
C GLU A 256 11.39 29.38 0.35
N PRO A 257 10.28 28.85 -0.21
CA PRO A 257 9.89 27.47 0.06
C PRO A 257 10.93 26.47 -0.42
N MET A 258 11.42 25.63 0.51
CA MET A 258 12.33 24.54 0.19
C MET A 258 11.70 23.19 0.52
N TYR A 259 12.21 22.16 -0.13
CA TYR A 259 11.69 20.79 -0.09
C TYR A 259 12.84 19.82 0.13
N VAL A 260 12.55 18.72 0.81
CA VAL A 260 13.51 17.62 0.95
C VAL A 260 13.79 17.01 -0.41
N MET A 261 15.05 17.03 -0.83
CA MET A 261 15.56 16.47 -2.08
C MET A 261 16.19 15.10 -1.89
N ASP A 262 16.94 14.94 -0.80
CA ASP A 262 17.67 13.71 -0.50
C ASP A 262 17.91 13.60 1.02
N VAL A 263 18.18 12.39 1.48
CA VAL A 263 18.60 12.09 2.84
C VAL A 263 19.93 11.35 2.77
N ASP A 264 21.02 12.04 3.11
CA ASP A 264 22.37 11.48 3.16
C ASP A 264 22.64 10.89 4.55
N ILE A 265 22.56 9.57 4.64
CA ILE A 265 22.69 8.85 5.90
C ILE A 265 24.13 8.90 6.41
N GLU A 266 25.11 8.77 5.51
CA GLU A 266 26.51 8.71 5.89
C GLU A 266 26.98 10.01 6.55
N LYS A 267 26.50 11.15 6.03
CA LYS A 267 26.80 12.48 6.57
C LYS A 267 25.79 12.95 7.60
N ASN A 268 24.72 12.20 7.85
CA ASN A 268 23.59 12.62 8.67
C ASN A 268 23.06 14.00 8.25
N GLN A 269 22.78 14.16 6.94
CA GLN A 269 22.33 15.40 6.32
C GLN A 269 21.02 15.21 5.59
N VAL A 270 20.18 16.25 5.62
CA VAL A 270 18.95 16.35 4.81
C VAL A 270 19.16 17.45 3.79
N VAL A 271 19.19 17.08 2.50
CA VAL A 271 19.40 18.01 1.40
C VAL A 271 18.09 18.69 1.04
N LEU A 272 18.11 20.02 1.00
CA LEU A 272 16.96 20.85 0.64
C LEU A 272 17.18 21.55 -0.70
N GLY A 273 16.13 21.60 -1.52
CA GLY A 273 16.14 22.30 -2.80
C GLY A 273 14.79 22.95 -3.11
N ARG A 274 14.71 23.57 -4.27
CA ARG A 274 13.49 24.23 -4.76
C ARG A 274 12.52 23.23 -5.37
N ASN A 275 11.25 23.60 -5.50
CA ASN A 275 10.26 22.71 -6.10
C ASN A 275 10.63 22.21 -7.50
N LYS A 276 11.28 23.06 -8.32
CA LYS A 276 11.71 22.68 -9.67
C LYS A 276 12.74 21.54 -9.69
N ASP A 277 13.55 21.44 -8.63
CA ASP A 277 14.64 20.49 -8.51
C ASP A 277 14.12 19.08 -8.08
N LEU A 278 12.80 18.95 -7.78
CA LEU A 278 12.14 17.69 -7.45
C LEU A 278 11.67 16.88 -8.68
N PHE A 279 11.78 17.42 -9.88
CA PHE A 279 11.24 16.78 -11.07
C PHE A 279 12.30 15.95 -11.78
N SER A 280 11.96 14.69 -12.09
CA SER A 280 12.83 13.73 -12.78
C SER A 280 12.03 12.95 -13.81
N LYS A 281 12.67 12.54 -14.91
CA LYS A 281 12.04 11.71 -15.94
C LYS A 281 12.34 10.22 -15.77
N ARG A 282 13.41 9.87 -15.07
CA ARG A 282 13.94 8.51 -15.04
C ARG A 282 13.89 7.91 -13.65
N LEU A 283 13.53 6.65 -13.58
CA LEU A 283 13.72 5.79 -12.41
C LEU A 283 14.14 4.38 -12.84
N VAL A 284 14.73 3.64 -11.91
CA VAL A 284 14.92 2.19 -12.01
C VAL A 284 14.15 1.53 -10.89
N ALA A 285 13.48 0.43 -11.20
CA ALA A 285 12.79 -0.40 -10.22
C ALA A 285 13.31 -1.84 -10.25
N ASP A 286 13.38 -2.42 -9.06
CA ASP A 286 13.66 -3.83 -8.81
C ASP A 286 12.43 -4.53 -8.22
N ASP A 287 12.58 -5.79 -7.79
CA ASP A 287 11.47 -6.61 -7.25
C ASP A 287 10.22 -6.54 -8.15
N VAL A 288 10.45 -6.69 -9.46
CA VAL A 288 9.43 -6.51 -10.49
C VAL A 288 8.47 -7.69 -10.51
N ASN A 289 7.16 -7.40 -10.47
CA ASN A 289 6.10 -8.35 -10.71
C ASN A 289 5.30 -7.93 -11.94
N LEU A 290 5.14 -8.85 -12.90
CA LEU A 290 4.35 -8.64 -14.12
C LEU A 290 3.06 -9.45 -14.03
N ILE A 291 1.93 -8.81 -14.34
CA ILE A 291 0.59 -9.41 -14.22
C ILE A 291 0.02 -9.73 -15.60
N SER A 292 -0.14 -8.73 -16.47
CA SER A 292 -0.81 -8.93 -17.76
C SER A 292 0.08 -9.56 -18.82
N ILE A 293 1.41 -9.54 -18.63
CA ILE A 293 2.42 -10.12 -19.51
C ILE A 293 3.39 -10.97 -18.71
N ASP A 294 4.11 -11.88 -19.37
CA ASP A 294 5.08 -12.77 -18.71
C ASP A 294 6.46 -12.11 -18.52
N HIS A 295 6.89 -11.34 -19.51
CA HIS A 295 8.21 -10.70 -19.55
C HIS A 295 8.20 -9.46 -20.44
N ILE A 296 9.25 -8.65 -20.34
CA ILE A 296 9.49 -7.46 -21.16
C ILE A 296 10.79 -7.70 -21.92
N ASP A 297 10.71 -8.04 -23.22
CA ASP A 297 11.89 -8.30 -24.07
C ASP A 297 12.35 -7.06 -24.84
N ALA A 298 11.46 -6.11 -25.03
CA ALA A 298 11.69 -4.87 -25.75
C ALA A 298 10.98 -3.71 -25.06
N PRO A 299 11.34 -2.45 -25.33
CA PRO A 299 10.65 -1.31 -24.77
C PRO A 299 9.14 -1.35 -24.98
N ILE A 300 8.37 -1.14 -23.92
CA ILE A 300 6.90 -1.09 -23.97
C ILE A 300 6.39 0.29 -23.57
N ARG A 301 5.25 0.68 -24.14
CA ARG A 301 4.55 1.93 -23.78
C ARG A 301 3.48 1.64 -22.73
N VAL A 302 3.46 2.45 -21.68
CA VAL A 302 2.53 2.33 -20.55
C VAL A 302 2.17 3.71 -20.01
N THR A 303 1.20 3.77 -19.10
CA THR A 303 1.14 4.83 -18.11
C THR A 303 1.66 4.31 -16.77
N ALA A 304 2.29 5.18 -15.97
CA ALA A 304 2.91 4.76 -14.72
C ALA A 304 2.56 5.71 -13.55
N LYS A 305 2.36 5.13 -12.35
CA LYS A 305 2.18 5.84 -11.07
C LYS A 305 3.35 5.56 -10.16
N VAL A 306 3.95 6.61 -9.59
CA VAL A 306 5.09 6.50 -8.67
C VAL A 306 4.72 6.63 -7.19
N ARG A 307 3.44 6.75 -6.88
CA ARG A 307 2.84 6.72 -5.52
C ARG A 307 1.33 6.61 -5.59
N TYR A 308 0.69 6.22 -4.51
CA TYR A 308 -0.74 5.92 -4.46
C TYR A 308 -1.64 7.07 -4.98
N ARG A 309 -1.42 8.30 -4.52
CA ARG A 309 -2.23 9.47 -4.91
C ARG A 309 -1.70 10.21 -6.16
N HIS A 310 -0.76 9.61 -6.88
CA HIS A 310 -0.21 10.22 -8.09
C HIS A 310 -1.14 10.00 -9.29
N THR A 311 -1.22 10.98 -10.18
CA THR A 311 -1.87 10.80 -11.48
C THR A 311 -0.93 10.01 -12.39
N GLU A 312 -1.47 9.07 -13.14
CA GLU A 312 -0.69 8.32 -14.13
C GLU A 312 -0.13 9.24 -15.20
N ALA A 313 1.10 8.96 -15.59
CA ALA A 313 1.79 9.70 -16.65
C ALA A 313 2.34 8.72 -17.71
N PRO A 314 2.30 9.10 -19.01
CA PRO A 314 2.86 8.28 -20.08
C PRO A 314 4.36 8.05 -19.89
N ALA A 315 4.79 6.81 -20.11
CA ALA A 315 6.17 6.38 -19.95
C ALA A 315 6.54 5.25 -20.91
N THR A 316 7.83 5.08 -21.12
CA THR A 316 8.43 3.90 -21.76
C THR A 316 9.14 3.07 -20.68
N VAL A 317 8.90 1.77 -20.68
CA VAL A 317 9.59 0.81 -19.82
C VAL A 317 10.58 0.03 -20.64
N ASN A 318 11.85 0.06 -20.24
CA ASN A 318 12.94 -0.69 -20.82
C ASN A 318 13.33 -1.84 -19.88
N PRO A 319 13.51 -3.06 -20.37
CA PRO A 319 14.08 -4.12 -19.56
C PRO A 319 15.56 -3.84 -19.29
N LEU A 320 16.01 -4.14 -18.05
CA LEU A 320 17.41 -4.08 -17.64
C LEU A 320 17.90 -5.48 -17.24
N PRO A 321 19.22 -5.68 -17.16
CA PRO A 321 19.78 -6.89 -16.56
C PRO A 321 19.24 -7.13 -15.13
N ASP A 322 19.33 -8.39 -14.67
CA ASP A 322 18.95 -8.82 -13.33
C ASP A 322 17.45 -8.62 -12.99
N GLY A 323 16.59 -8.63 -14.02
CA GLY A 323 15.14 -8.52 -13.85
C GLY A 323 14.64 -7.14 -13.43
N LYS A 324 15.49 -6.12 -13.45
CA LYS A 324 15.11 -4.73 -13.21
C LYS A 324 14.43 -4.12 -14.44
N ILE A 325 13.74 -3.02 -14.21
CA ILE A 325 13.18 -2.19 -15.28
C ILE A 325 13.60 -0.73 -15.11
N GLU A 326 13.84 -0.06 -16.22
CA GLU A 326 13.98 1.37 -16.31
C GLU A 326 12.67 1.98 -16.80
N VAL A 327 12.18 3.00 -16.13
CA VAL A 327 10.97 3.73 -16.53
C VAL A 327 11.35 5.17 -16.87
N ILE A 328 11.07 5.58 -18.12
CA ILE A 328 11.34 6.93 -18.63
C ILE A 328 10.01 7.59 -18.95
N PHE A 329 9.65 8.62 -18.19
CA PHE A 329 8.45 9.40 -18.40
C PHE A 329 8.61 10.40 -19.56
N ASP A 330 7.55 10.63 -20.32
CA ASP A 330 7.54 11.65 -21.36
C ASP A 330 7.74 13.05 -20.76
N GLU A 331 7.07 13.32 -19.62
CA GLU A 331 7.18 14.56 -18.85
C GLU A 331 7.76 14.30 -17.44
N PRO A 332 8.57 15.23 -16.89
CA PRO A 332 9.15 15.05 -15.57
C PRO A 332 8.11 14.85 -14.47
N GLN A 333 8.31 13.87 -13.62
CA GLN A 333 7.44 13.56 -12.49
C GLN A 333 8.03 14.08 -11.18
N ARG A 334 7.16 14.65 -10.34
CA ARG A 334 7.57 15.28 -9.09
C ARG A 334 7.87 14.26 -7.99
N ALA A 335 9.03 14.41 -7.34
CA ALA A 335 9.42 13.69 -6.13
C ALA A 335 9.31 12.15 -6.28
N ILE A 336 9.92 11.60 -7.33
CA ILE A 336 10.11 10.16 -7.45
C ILE A 336 10.98 9.72 -6.27
N THR A 337 10.53 8.73 -5.50
CA THR A 337 11.12 8.41 -4.20
C THR A 337 11.49 6.94 -4.12
N LYS A 338 12.73 6.65 -3.70
CA LYS A 338 13.21 5.29 -3.44
C LYS A 338 12.38 4.61 -2.36
N GLY A 339 12.07 3.33 -2.58
CA GLY A 339 11.23 2.52 -1.70
C GLY A 339 9.73 2.63 -1.95
N GLN A 340 9.28 3.65 -2.71
CA GLN A 340 7.92 3.64 -3.24
C GLN A 340 7.81 2.68 -4.43
N ALA A 341 6.59 2.25 -4.74
CA ALA A 341 6.36 1.46 -5.93
C ALA A 341 6.22 2.33 -7.19
N VAL A 342 6.58 1.77 -8.33
CA VAL A 342 6.06 2.17 -9.62
C VAL A 342 5.06 1.11 -10.09
N ALA A 343 3.81 1.50 -10.32
CA ALA A 343 2.79 0.62 -10.92
C ALA A 343 2.56 1.05 -12.38
N LEU A 344 2.52 0.05 -13.26
CA LEU A 344 2.46 0.19 -14.71
C LEU A 344 1.07 -0.21 -15.21
N TYR A 345 0.51 0.58 -16.12
CA TYR A 345 -0.85 0.38 -16.62
C TYR A 345 -0.90 0.45 -18.15
N ASP A 346 -1.79 -0.36 -18.72
CA ASP A 346 -2.29 -0.24 -20.08
C ASP A 346 -3.81 -0.04 -20.02
N GLY A 347 -4.25 1.19 -20.22
CA GLY A 347 -5.63 1.58 -19.96
C GLY A 347 -6.05 1.34 -18.52
N ASP A 348 -6.99 0.44 -18.29
CA ASP A 348 -7.47 0.04 -16.96
C ASP A 348 -6.75 -1.22 -16.40
N ILE A 349 -5.92 -1.87 -17.20
CA ILE A 349 -5.21 -3.09 -16.83
C ILE A 349 -3.88 -2.75 -16.16
N VAL A 350 -3.59 -3.40 -15.03
CA VAL A 350 -2.27 -3.36 -14.40
C VAL A 350 -1.33 -4.28 -15.15
N VAL A 351 -0.32 -3.71 -15.82
CA VAL A 351 0.74 -4.48 -16.48
C VAL A 351 1.62 -5.16 -15.45
N GLY A 352 1.91 -4.47 -14.37
CA GLY A 352 2.75 -4.91 -13.27
C GLY A 352 3.31 -3.73 -12.49
N GLY A 353 4.47 -3.91 -11.90
CA GLY A 353 5.16 -2.85 -11.16
C GLY A 353 6.44 -3.34 -10.50
N GLY A 354 7.08 -2.47 -9.75
CA GLY A 354 8.30 -2.78 -9.00
C GLY A 354 8.57 -1.76 -7.90
N THR A 355 9.58 -2.00 -7.10
CA THR A 355 10.04 -1.07 -6.06
C THR A 355 11.10 -0.14 -6.63
N ILE A 356 10.93 1.17 -6.51
CA ILE A 356 11.86 2.18 -7.01
C ILE A 356 13.17 2.08 -6.21
N CYS A 357 14.27 1.67 -6.84
CA CYS A 357 15.59 1.54 -6.23
C CYS A 357 16.55 2.65 -6.63
N GLU A 358 16.37 3.25 -7.82
CA GLU A 358 17.18 4.37 -8.29
C GLU A 358 16.31 5.49 -8.85
N THR A 359 16.75 6.73 -8.65
CA THR A 359 16.14 7.94 -9.23
C THR A 359 17.26 8.82 -9.81
N GLU A 360 16.93 9.57 -10.84
CA GLU A 360 17.86 10.56 -11.40
C GLU A 360 18.11 11.68 -10.38
N LYS A 361 19.40 11.96 -10.07
CA LYS A 361 19.77 13.14 -9.29
C LYS A 361 19.94 14.32 -10.23
N LEU A 362 19.24 15.42 -9.94
CA LEU A 362 19.22 16.63 -10.78
C LEU A 362 20.04 17.79 -10.17
N TYR A 363 20.93 17.50 -9.20
CA TYR A 363 21.77 18.48 -8.51
C TYR A 363 23.18 17.91 -8.24
#